data_a4f6b5322363d95f7dff720d6350f320
#
_entry.id   a4f6b5322363d95f7dff720d6350f320
#
_cell.length_a   1.000
_cell.length_b   1.000
_cell.length_c   1.000
_cell.angle_alpha   90.00
_cell.angle_beta   90.00
_cell.angle_gamma   90.00
#
_symmetry.space_group_name_H-M   'P 1'
#
loop_
_entity.id
_entity.type
_entity.pdbx_description
1 polymer ?
#
loop_
_entity_poly.entity_id
_entity_poly.type
_entity_poly.pdbx_seq_one_letter_code
_entity_poly.pdbx_strand_id
1 'polypeptide(L)'
;MTLHADVGSNGLGSITEMAPSGSVWSHATQIAAGRFNAATFVTDLMVRWSDGELSLYTNVGAGTLGQEYKLKDPNSAWKDATLLTAGQYSGNQKWDLMVRWTSGALNNYVGTTTAGLGSEQPVHGPNKTWTHSVVMTTGNYTGDSLTNDLVIRWSDGETTMYRDTRTNSLGSEQMLVPPA
;
A
#
# COMPACT_ATOMS: atom_id res chain seq x y z
N MET A 1 8.38 -4.28 -15.59
CA MET A 1 7.11 -3.75 -15.01
C MET A 1 6.30 -3.09 -16.12
N THR A 2 5.00 -3.31 -16.16
CA THR A 2 4.10 -2.71 -17.15
C THR A 2 2.96 -1.96 -16.46
N LEU A 3 2.53 -0.86 -17.06
CA LEU A 3 1.33 -0.12 -16.69
C LEU A 3 0.23 -0.47 -17.70
N HIS A 4 -0.94 -0.83 -17.18
CA HIS A 4 -2.16 -0.96 -17.97
C HIS A 4 -3.05 0.25 -17.70
N ALA A 5 -3.24 1.11 -18.69
CA ALA A 5 -4.11 2.28 -18.59
C ALA A 5 -5.51 1.97 -19.14
N ASP A 6 -6.50 2.73 -18.66
CA ASP A 6 -7.90 2.60 -19.10
C ASP A 6 -8.47 1.18 -18.88
N VAL A 7 -8.11 0.56 -17.76
CA VAL A 7 -8.66 -0.75 -17.36
C VAL A 7 -10.15 -0.59 -17.08
N GLY A 8 -10.98 -1.40 -17.75
CA GLY A 8 -12.42 -1.34 -17.62
C GLY A 8 -13.10 -2.62 -18.08
N SER A 9 -14.43 -2.57 -18.26
CA SER A 9 -15.23 -3.72 -18.72
C SER A 9 -14.79 -4.28 -20.07
N ASN A 10 -14.07 -3.49 -20.87
CA ASN A 10 -13.55 -3.89 -22.19
C ASN A 10 -12.14 -4.49 -22.14
N GLY A 11 -11.56 -4.67 -20.95
CA GLY A 11 -10.26 -5.29 -20.76
C GLY A 11 -9.21 -4.38 -20.12
N LEU A 12 -7.93 -4.76 -20.32
CA LEU A 12 -6.79 -4.12 -19.64
C LEU A 12 -6.32 -2.81 -20.28
N GLY A 13 -6.99 -2.33 -21.33
CA GLY A 13 -6.64 -1.07 -22.00
C GLY A 13 -5.25 -1.07 -22.64
N SER A 14 -4.63 0.10 -22.75
CA SER A 14 -3.31 0.25 -23.34
C SER A 14 -2.20 -0.20 -22.38
N ILE A 15 -1.12 -0.79 -22.94
CA ILE A 15 0.01 -1.30 -22.18
C ILE A 15 1.23 -0.41 -22.42
N THR A 16 1.85 0.07 -21.36
CA THR A 16 3.11 0.81 -21.41
C THR A 16 4.17 0.10 -20.58
N GLU A 17 5.35 -0.15 -21.17
CA GLU A 17 6.47 -0.65 -20.41
C GLU A 17 7.06 0.47 -19.54
N MET A 18 7.06 0.27 -18.22
CA MET A 18 7.60 1.21 -17.23
C MET A 18 9.04 0.88 -16.84
N ALA A 19 9.40 -0.40 -16.87
CA ALA A 19 10.76 -0.87 -16.64
C ALA A 19 10.97 -2.21 -17.37
N PRO A 20 12.12 -2.39 -18.07
CA PRO A 20 12.38 -3.60 -18.85
C PRO A 20 12.52 -4.84 -17.96
N SER A 21 12.32 -5.99 -18.58
CA SER A 21 12.61 -7.28 -17.95
C SER A 21 14.07 -7.37 -17.53
N GLY A 22 14.34 -7.93 -16.34
CA GLY A 22 15.70 -8.06 -15.79
C GLY A 22 16.29 -6.77 -15.21
N SER A 23 15.53 -5.68 -15.18
CA SER A 23 15.93 -4.45 -14.47
C SER A 23 15.87 -4.63 -12.95
N VAL A 24 16.36 -3.63 -12.20
CA VAL A 24 16.28 -3.58 -10.72
C VAL A 24 14.85 -3.84 -10.20
N TRP A 25 13.84 -3.55 -10.99
CA TRP A 25 12.42 -3.77 -10.66
C TRP A 25 12.05 -5.25 -10.45
N SER A 26 12.88 -6.20 -10.86
CA SER A 26 12.72 -7.62 -10.48
C SER A 26 12.91 -7.87 -8.98
N HIS A 27 13.51 -6.92 -8.26
CA HIS A 27 13.73 -6.96 -6.81
C HIS A 27 12.63 -6.22 -6.01
N ALA A 28 11.67 -5.57 -6.67
CA ALA A 28 10.52 -5.00 -6.00
C ALA A 28 9.62 -6.12 -5.46
N THR A 29 9.37 -6.11 -4.16
CA THR A 29 8.61 -7.16 -3.46
C THR A 29 7.24 -6.73 -3.01
N GLN A 30 7.06 -5.41 -2.76
CA GLN A 30 5.77 -4.80 -2.43
C GLN A 30 5.67 -3.44 -3.12
N ILE A 31 4.47 -3.11 -3.58
CA ILE A 31 4.17 -1.83 -4.23
C ILE A 31 2.81 -1.33 -3.69
N ALA A 32 2.77 -0.05 -3.31
CA ALA A 32 1.53 0.63 -2.93
C ALA A 32 1.43 1.98 -3.66
N ALA A 33 0.34 2.18 -4.41
CA ALA A 33 0.06 3.48 -5.01
C ALA A 33 -0.58 4.41 -3.98
N GLY A 34 -0.28 5.72 -4.04
CA GLY A 34 -0.78 6.68 -3.07
C GLY A 34 -0.63 8.14 -3.51
N ARG A 35 -0.97 9.05 -2.61
CA ARG A 35 -0.80 10.51 -2.71
C ARG A 35 0.09 11.00 -1.57
N PHE A 36 1.36 10.65 -1.62
CA PHE A 36 2.34 11.02 -0.58
C PHE A 36 2.92 12.42 -0.80
N ASN A 37 2.95 12.87 -2.04
CA ASN A 37 3.46 14.18 -2.44
C ASN A 37 2.29 15.07 -2.82
N ALA A 38 1.68 15.80 -1.95
CA ALA A 38 0.65 16.86 -2.09
C ALA A 38 0.00 17.08 -3.50
N ALA A 39 0.16 16.16 -4.44
CA ALA A 39 -0.40 16.20 -5.78
C ALA A 39 -1.93 16.00 -5.73
N THR A 40 -2.64 16.51 -6.72
CA THR A 40 -4.10 16.40 -6.80
C THR A 40 -4.58 14.97 -7.08
N PHE A 41 -3.73 14.15 -7.69
CA PHE A 41 -4.06 12.79 -8.13
C PHE A 41 -3.15 11.74 -7.46
N VAL A 42 -3.59 10.48 -7.47
CA VAL A 42 -2.78 9.33 -7.07
C VAL A 42 -1.74 9.09 -8.17
N THR A 43 -0.54 9.57 -7.96
CA THR A 43 0.56 9.48 -8.91
C THR A 43 1.87 9.05 -8.26
N ASP A 44 1.82 8.65 -7.00
CA ASP A 44 3.02 8.24 -6.27
C ASP A 44 3.00 6.74 -6.04
N LEU A 45 4.17 6.15 -6.00
CA LEU A 45 4.35 4.72 -5.84
C LEU A 45 5.38 4.45 -4.73
N MET A 46 4.94 3.82 -3.65
CA MET A 46 5.80 3.30 -2.61
C MET A 46 6.28 1.91 -3.01
N VAL A 47 7.58 1.66 -2.94
CA VAL A 47 8.20 0.39 -3.31
C VAL A 47 9.07 -0.12 -2.17
N ARG A 48 8.83 -1.36 -1.73
CA ARG A 48 9.75 -2.08 -0.87
C ARG A 48 10.58 -3.06 -1.71
N TRP A 49 11.88 -2.94 -1.60
CA TRP A 49 12.84 -3.78 -2.28
C TRP A 49 13.20 -5.03 -1.47
N SER A 50 13.75 -6.04 -2.10
CA SER A 50 14.08 -7.33 -1.47
C SER A 50 15.15 -7.24 -0.38
N ASP A 51 15.99 -6.21 -0.41
CA ASP A 51 17.01 -5.93 0.60
C ASP A 51 16.49 -5.12 1.80
N GLY A 52 15.20 -4.72 1.75
CA GLY A 52 14.55 -3.91 2.77
C GLY A 52 14.68 -2.40 2.55
N GLU A 53 15.23 -1.96 1.43
CA GLU A 53 15.14 -0.55 1.03
C GLU A 53 13.67 -0.17 0.79
N LEU A 54 13.31 1.07 1.13
CA LEU A 54 12.01 1.64 0.85
C LEU A 54 12.19 2.92 0.04
N SER A 55 11.63 2.94 -1.17
CA SER A 55 11.67 4.07 -2.10
C SER A 55 10.27 4.60 -2.38
N LEU A 56 10.14 5.93 -2.45
CA LEU A 56 8.95 6.63 -2.92
C LEU A 56 9.24 7.24 -4.29
N TYR A 57 8.48 6.84 -5.29
CA TYR A 57 8.47 7.46 -6.61
C TYR A 57 7.30 8.43 -6.71
N THR A 58 7.55 9.67 -7.14
CA THR A 58 6.51 10.70 -7.26
C THR A 58 6.30 11.10 -8.71
N ASN A 59 5.06 11.49 -9.04
CA ASN A 59 4.65 11.83 -10.41
C ASN A 59 4.87 10.67 -11.39
N VAL A 60 4.55 9.47 -10.98
CA VAL A 60 4.54 8.28 -11.84
C VAL A 60 3.44 8.47 -12.89
N GLY A 61 3.78 8.28 -14.16
CA GLY A 61 2.86 8.42 -15.28
C GLY A 61 3.14 7.40 -16.37
N ALA A 62 2.39 7.46 -17.48
CA ALA A 62 2.61 6.56 -18.61
C ALA A 62 4.02 6.74 -19.18
N GLY A 63 4.85 5.71 -19.07
CA GLY A 63 6.23 5.70 -19.58
C GLY A 63 7.28 6.37 -18.69
N THR A 64 6.92 6.81 -17.47
CA THR A 64 7.88 7.37 -16.52
C THR A 64 7.59 6.97 -15.08
N LEU A 65 8.65 6.64 -14.35
CA LEU A 65 8.59 6.37 -12.90
C LEU A 65 8.72 7.67 -12.07
N GLY A 66 8.94 8.81 -12.73
CA GLY A 66 9.09 10.09 -12.04
C GLY A 66 10.36 10.20 -11.20
N GLN A 67 10.28 10.93 -10.09
CA GLN A 67 11.40 11.17 -9.21
C GLN A 67 11.41 10.15 -8.04
N GLU A 68 12.57 9.52 -7.83
CA GLU A 68 12.79 8.61 -6.70
C GLU A 68 13.29 9.36 -5.45
N TYR A 69 12.75 8.97 -4.30
CA TYR A 69 13.17 9.39 -2.96
C TYR A 69 13.38 8.15 -2.10
N LYS A 70 14.60 7.92 -1.65
CA LYS A 70 14.90 6.85 -0.72
C LYS A 70 14.45 7.25 0.69
N LEU A 71 13.46 6.54 1.23
CA LEU A 71 12.92 6.79 2.56
C LEU A 71 13.59 5.94 3.64
N LYS A 72 14.09 4.76 3.27
CA LYS A 72 14.88 3.86 4.12
C LYS A 72 15.99 3.22 3.30
N ASP A 73 17.20 3.21 3.84
CA ASP A 73 18.31 2.43 3.30
C ASP A 73 18.02 0.92 3.44
N PRO A 74 18.72 0.06 2.67
CA PRO A 74 18.64 -1.37 2.84
C PRO A 74 18.74 -1.76 4.31
N ASN A 75 17.72 -2.44 4.82
CA ASN A 75 17.56 -2.68 6.25
C ASN A 75 16.88 -4.02 6.51
N SER A 76 17.46 -4.83 7.39
CA SER A 76 16.90 -6.14 7.74
C SER A 76 15.50 -6.06 8.36
N ALA A 77 15.21 -5.03 9.16
CA ALA A 77 13.87 -4.85 9.75
C ALA A 77 12.79 -4.62 8.68
N TRP A 78 13.08 -3.86 7.61
CA TRP A 78 12.11 -3.62 6.55
C TRP A 78 11.92 -4.82 5.60
N LYS A 79 12.79 -5.83 5.63
CA LYS A 79 12.50 -7.12 4.98
C LYS A 79 11.29 -7.81 5.57
N ASP A 80 10.95 -7.51 6.83
CA ASP A 80 9.80 -8.05 7.54
C ASP A 80 8.49 -7.31 7.26
N ALA A 81 8.52 -6.20 6.52
CA ALA A 81 7.33 -5.52 6.00
C ALA A 81 6.75 -6.33 4.83
N THR A 82 5.73 -7.13 5.06
CA THR A 82 5.25 -8.13 4.11
C THR A 82 4.10 -7.67 3.23
N LEU A 83 3.28 -6.72 3.70
CA LEU A 83 2.24 -6.07 2.90
C LEU A 83 2.29 -4.56 3.11
N LEU A 84 2.07 -3.81 2.05
CA LEU A 84 1.96 -2.36 2.06
C LEU A 84 0.64 -1.95 1.41
N THR A 85 0.00 -0.93 1.95
CA THR A 85 -1.07 -0.19 1.29
C THR A 85 -1.07 1.26 1.73
N ALA A 86 -1.69 2.14 0.97
CA ALA A 86 -1.75 3.56 1.26
C ALA A 86 -3.21 4.04 1.32
N GLY A 87 -3.49 4.99 2.22
CA GLY A 87 -4.83 5.52 2.41
C GLY A 87 -4.88 6.78 3.27
N GLN A 88 -6.07 7.34 3.43
CA GLN A 88 -6.33 8.56 4.20
C GLN A 88 -6.68 8.26 5.66
N TYR A 89 -5.88 7.45 6.35
CA TYR A 89 -6.19 6.94 7.70
C TYR A 89 -6.16 8.02 8.78
N SER A 90 -5.38 9.08 8.59
CA SER A 90 -5.33 10.21 9.54
C SER A 90 -6.46 11.23 9.36
N GLY A 91 -7.30 11.07 8.32
CA GLY A 91 -8.40 11.99 8.02
C GLY A 91 -7.96 13.34 7.46
N ASN A 92 -6.66 13.58 7.31
CA ASN A 92 -6.14 14.70 6.52
C ASN A 92 -6.12 14.31 5.04
N GLN A 93 -5.99 15.25 4.13
CA GLN A 93 -6.00 14.97 2.70
C GLN A 93 -4.71 14.29 2.17
N LYS A 94 -3.73 14.04 3.05
CA LYS A 94 -2.50 13.32 2.74
C LYS A 94 -2.70 11.84 2.99
N TRP A 95 -2.01 11.02 2.22
CA TRP A 95 -2.06 9.59 2.38
C TRP A 95 -0.97 9.11 3.33
N ASP A 96 -1.33 8.13 4.13
CA ASP A 96 -0.48 7.47 5.09
C ASP A 96 -0.08 6.11 4.53
N LEU A 97 0.99 5.52 5.03
CA LEU A 97 1.45 4.19 4.64
C LEU A 97 1.09 3.18 5.72
N MET A 98 0.25 2.21 5.39
CA MET A 98 -0.07 1.07 6.26
C MET A 98 0.87 -0.09 5.94
N VAL A 99 1.46 -0.68 6.96
CA VAL A 99 2.44 -1.77 6.86
C VAL A 99 2.02 -2.94 7.73
N ARG A 100 1.95 -4.15 7.14
CA ARG A 100 1.82 -5.39 7.88
C ARG A 100 3.18 -6.08 7.95
N TRP A 101 3.60 -6.42 9.15
CA TRP A 101 4.87 -7.07 9.46
C TRP A 101 4.75 -8.60 9.51
N THR A 102 5.84 -9.34 9.36
CA THR A 102 5.87 -10.81 9.49
C THR A 102 5.30 -11.32 10.81
N SER A 103 5.41 -10.52 11.88
CA SER A 103 4.80 -10.82 13.18
C SER A 103 3.28 -10.73 13.21
N GLY A 104 2.65 -10.26 12.13
CA GLY A 104 1.24 -9.92 12.08
C GLY A 104 0.90 -8.56 12.69
N ALA A 105 1.88 -7.80 13.16
CA ALA A 105 1.65 -6.41 13.58
C ALA A 105 1.26 -5.54 12.38
N LEU A 106 0.41 -4.56 12.63
CA LEU A 106 -0.03 -3.58 11.65
C LEU A 106 0.27 -2.18 12.18
N ASN A 107 1.07 -1.42 11.43
CA ASN A 107 1.47 -0.07 11.78
C ASN A 107 1.10 0.90 10.66
N ASN A 108 0.64 2.08 11.05
CA ASN A 108 0.37 3.19 10.14
C ASN A 108 1.46 4.26 10.29
N TYR A 109 2.08 4.66 9.18
CA TYR A 109 3.07 5.75 9.12
C TYR A 109 2.38 7.02 8.65
N VAL A 110 1.95 7.84 9.62
CA VAL A 110 1.14 9.04 9.39
C VAL A 110 2.00 10.19 8.88
N GLY A 111 1.55 10.78 7.78
CA GLY A 111 2.25 11.92 7.18
C GLY A 111 3.53 11.53 6.43
N THR A 112 3.56 10.35 5.83
CA THR A 112 4.65 9.94 4.92
C THR A 112 4.74 10.89 3.74
N THR A 113 5.96 11.36 3.44
CA THR A 113 6.25 12.31 2.35
C THR A 113 7.60 11.98 1.72
N THR A 114 8.03 12.78 0.75
CA THR A 114 9.37 12.71 0.16
C THR A 114 10.51 12.98 1.17
N ALA A 115 10.20 13.59 2.32
CA ALA A 115 11.16 13.86 3.39
C ALA A 115 11.37 12.65 4.34
N GLY A 116 10.50 11.64 4.27
CA GLY A 116 10.60 10.44 5.09
C GLY A 116 9.26 9.81 5.43
N LEU A 117 9.34 8.67 6.10
CA LEU A 117 8.20 8.05 6.75
C LEU A 117 7.73 8.95 7.89
N GLY A 118 6.45 9.21 7.97
CA GLY A 118 5.89 10.01 9.06
C GLY A 118 5.96 9.29 10.42
N SER A 119 5.12 9.72 11.35
CA SER A 119 5.09 9.12 12.69
C SER A 119 4.47 7.72 12.64
N GLU A 120 5.14 6.75 13.24
CA GLU A 120 4.63 5.39 13.38
C GLU A 120 3.54 5.32 14.46
N GLN A 121 2.39 4.75 14.09
CA GLN A 121 1.25 4.53 14.97
C GLN A 121 0.85 3.07 14.93
N PRO A 122 0.82 2.36 16.06
CA PRO A 122 0.36 0.97 16.08
C PRO A 122 -1.16 0.94 15.88
N VAL A 123 -1.61 0.18 14.88
CA VAL A 123 -3.02 -0.13 14.62
C VAL A 123 -3.40 -1.44 15.31
N HIS A 124 -2.51 -2.42 15.20
CA HIS A 124 -2.66 -3.73 15.80
C HIS A 124 -1.29 -4.28 16.20
N GLY A 125 -1.17 -4.82 17.42
CA GLY A 125 0.04 -5.52 17.87
C GLY A 125 0.28 -6.85 17.14
N PRO A 126 1.42 -7.53 17.40
CA PRO A 126 1.71 -8.86 16.85
C PRO A 126 0.54 -9.82 17.06
N ASN A 127 0.10 -10.47 15.98
CA ASN A 127 -1.08 -11.32 15.99
C ASN A 127 -0.97 -12.45 14.97
N LYS A 128 -1.19 -13.68 15.40
CA LYS A 128 -1.09 -14.86 14.53
C LYS A 128 -2.13 -14.86 13.40
N THR A 129 -3.34 -14.38 13.63
CA THR A 129 -4.37 -14.28 12.59
C THR A 129 -3.89 -13.40 11.45
N TRP A 130 -3.30 -12.25 11.76
CA TRP A 130 -2.80 -11.31 10.75
C TRP A 130 -1.61 -11.84 9.93
N THR A 131 -0.87 -12.86 10.43
CA THR A 131 0.16 -13.52 9.62
C THR A 131 -0.42 -14.27 8.42
N HIS A 132 -1.71 -14.59 8.43
CA HIS A 132 -2.44 -15.25 7.35
C HIS A 132 -3.01 -14.28 6.30
N SER A 133 -2.91 -12.97 6.49
CA SER A 133 -3.30 -12.02 5.45
C SER A 133 -2.35 -12.10 4.26
N VAL A 134 -2.88 -12.24 3.04
CA VAL A 134 -2.09 -12.42 1.81
C VAL A 134 -2.23 -11.25 0.84
N VAL A 135 -3.31 -10.48 0.93
CA VAL A 135 -3.52 -9.24 0.20
C VAL A 135 -4.05 -8.19 1.17
N MET A 136 -3.57 -6.98 1.01
CA MET A 136 -4.04 -5.80 1.74
C MET A 136 -4.19 -4.64 0.74
N THR A 137 -5.37 -4.07 0.65
CA THR A 137 -5.65 -2.93 -0.23
C THR A 137 -6.60 -1.96 0.43
N THR A 138 -6.56 -0.72 -0.01
CA THR A 138 -7.39 0.36 0.53
C THR A 138 -8.23 0.99 -0.58
N GLY A 139 -9.44 1.40 -0.23
CA GLY A 139 -10.36 2.08 -1.13
C GLY A 139 -11.35 2.94 -0.36
N ASN A 140 -12.26 3.59 -1.09
CA ASN A 140 -13.45 4.23 -0.57
C ASN A 140 -14.65 3.37 -0.96
N TYR A 141 -14.94 2.35 -0.17
CA TYR A 141 -16.00 1.38 -0.44
C TYR A 141 -17.30 1.73 0.29
N THR A 142 -17.24 2.61 1.28
CA THR A 142 -18.41 3.08 2.05
C THR A 142 -19.02 4.38 1.52
N GLY A 143 -18.32 5.08 0.60
CA GLY A 143 -18.82 6.28 -0.07
C GLY A 143 -18.75 7.54 0.78
N ASP A 144 -17.97 7.57 1.84
CA ASP A 144 -17.80 8.70 2.75
C ASP A 144 -16.79 9.76 2.29
N SER A 145 -16.29 9.65 1.06
CA SER A 145 -15.26 10.51 0.45
C SER A 145 -13.84 10.31 0.97
N LEU A 146 -13.59 9.36 1.87
CA LEU A 146 -12.26 9.00 2.35
C LEU A 146 -11.81 7.66 1.76
N THR A 147 -10.54 7.57 1.37
CA THR A 147 -9.92 6.33 0.96
C THR A 147 -9.27 5.68 2.19
N ASN A 148 -10.08 5.10 3.05
CA ASN A 148 -9.66 4.55 4.34
C ASN A 148 -10.34 3.23 4.73
N ASP A 149 -11.11 2.65 3.81
CA ASP A 149 -11.63 1.30 4.00
C ASP A 149 -10.54 0.29 3.62
N LEU A 150 -10.21 -0.62 4.52
CA LEU A 150 -9.15 -1.60 4.34
C LEU A 150 -9.75 -2.96 3.98
N VAL A 151 -9.38 -3.52 2.84
CA VAL A 151 -9.79 -4.87 2.42
C VAL A 151 -8.62 -5.82 2.55
N ILE A 152 -8.87 -6.93 3.23
CA ILE A 152 -7.91 -8.01 3.49
C ILE A 152 -8.43 -9.29 2.85
N ARG A 153 -7.57 -9.97 2.11
CA ARG A 153 -7.77 -11.36 1.74
C ARG A 153 -6.89 -12.24 2.60
N TRP A 154 -7.49 -13.27 3.17
CA TRP A 154 -6.82 -14.25 4.02
C TRP A 154 -6.41 -15.48 3.22
N SER A 155 -5.48 -16.27 3.75
CA SER A 155 -4.92 -17.45 3.07
C SER A 155 -5.92 -18.60 2.89
N ASP A 156 -7.00 -18.64 3.66
CA ASP A 156 -8.11 -19.59 3.54
C ASP A 156 -9.19 -19.15 2.54
N GLY A 157 -9.00 -18.02 1.87
CA GLY A 157 -9.95 -17.48 0.89
C GLY A 157 -10.95 -16.48 1.47
N GLU A 158 -11.06 -16.32 2.78
CA GLU A 158 -11.88 -15.27 3.36
C GLU A 158 -11.45 -13.90 2.86
N THR A 159 -12.43 -13.02 2.64
CA THR A 159 -12.17 -11.59 2.35
C THR A 159 -12.98 -10.74 3.31
N THR A 160 -12.28 -9.90 4.04
CA THR A 160 -12.83 -9.02 5.09
C THR A 160 -12.56 -7.57 4.75
N MET A 161 -13.54 -6.71 4.96
CA MET A 161 -13.40 -5.26 4.89
C MET A 161 -13.47 -4.66 6.30
N TYR A 162 -12.53 -3.79 6.62
CA TYR A 162 -12.55 -2.92 7.79
C TYR A 162 -12.92 -1.52 7.34
N ARG A 163 -14.14 -1.08 7.68
CA ARG A 163 -14.67 0.22 7.29
C ARG A 163 -14.18 1.30 8.24
N ASP A 164 -13.87 2.47 7.70
CA ASP A 164 -13.43 3.63 8.46
C ASP A 164 -12.17 3.36 9.30
N THR A 165 -11.20 2.66 8.73
CA THR A 165 -9.88 2.48 9.34
C THR A 165 -9.25 3.84 9.61
N ARG A 166 -8.74 4.05 10.81
CA ARG A 166 -8.15 5.31 11.29
C ARG A 166 -6.68 5.14 11.64
N THR A 167 -6.08 6.22 12.11
CA THR A 167 -4.65 6.30 12.46
C THR A 167 -4.18 5.10 13.29
N ASN A 168 -4.96 4.65 14.26
CA ASN A 168 -4.60 3.61 15.23
C ASN A 168 -5.73 2.61 15.51
N SER A 169 -6.67 2.46 14.59
CA SER A 169 -7.78 1.51 14.73
C SER A 169 -8.23 0.98 13.37
N LEU A 170 -8.69 -0.28 13.33
CA LEU A 170 -9.17 -0.93 12.11
C LEU A 170 -10.57 -0.51 11.69
N GLY A 171 -11.35 0.11 12.58
CA GLY A 171 -12.75 0.41 12.30
C GLY A 171 -13.67 -0.83 12.40
N SER A 172 -14.82 -0.80 11.73
CA SER A 172 -15.80 -1.88 11.81
C SER A 172 -15.54 -2.98 10.78
N GLU A 173 -15.53 -4.23 11.26
CA GLU A 173 -15.28 -5.41 10.42
C GLU A 173 -16.55 -5.88 9.72
N GLN A 174 -16.41 -6.25 8.45
CA GLN A 174 -17.44 -6.89 7.66
C GLN A 174 -16.83 -7.98 6.77
N MET A 175 -17.26 -9.21 6.93
CA MET A 175 -16.93 -10.29 6.01
C MET A 175 -17.64 -10.06 4.67
N LEU A 176 -16.87 -10.07 3.58
CA LEU A 176 -17.37 -9.94 2.20
C LEU A 176 -17.47 -11.29 1.51
N VAL A 177 -16.51 -12.18 1.75
CA VAL A 177 -16.46 -13.54 1.20
C VAL A 177 -16.09 -14.48 2.34
N PRO A 178 -16.86 -15.56 2.59
CA PRO A 178 -16.51 -16.55 3.60
C PRO A 178 -15.26 -17.35 3.20
N PRO A 179 -14.58 -18.00 4.15
CA PRO A 179 -13.49 -18.92 3.86
C PRO A 179 -13.97 -20.09 2.96
N ALA A 180 -13.04 -20.66 2.19
CA ALA A 180 -13.31 -21.75 1.25
C ALA A 180 -13.31 -23.12 1.93
#